data_a6d121678535d2b25aea23c6f8ec6873
#
_entry.id   a6d121678535d2b25aea23c6f8ec6873
#
_cell.length_a   1.000
_cell.length_b   1.000
_cell.length_c   1.000
_cell.angle_alpha   90.00
_cell.angle_beta   90.00
_cell.angle_gamma   90.00
#
_symmetry.space_group_name_H-M   'P 1'
#
loop_
_entity.id
_entity.type
_entity.pdbx_description
1 polymer ?
#
loop_
_entity_poly.entity_id
_entity_poly.type
_entity_poly.pdbx_seq_one_letter_code
_entity_poly.pdbx_strand_id
1 'polypeptide(L)'
;MKIKDIEFENNIFLAPMAGIADRAFRELCINYGAGYTVTEMVSSKGLTMGDKKSKELLTLGETENPAGAQIFGDDPEIMAQAAQKCLEFHPDIIDINMGCPAPKIAMNGGGASLMKNPKLAGEIVKAVSDAVDVPVTVKIRKGWDDESITAVELAQIAEKNGASAITVHGRTRMQMYSGKVDYDIIAKVKKAVDIPVIANGVVTDEQSAAIMLEKTNADAIMIGRGALGNPWIFRRINAYLSECRVLPDVSINEKMAVMLKHIQKIIEYKGEYTAMREARHHAAYYTKGIRGGAALRKEISTFEHFEQLEELAYKIAKENE
;
A
#
# COMPACT_ATOMS: atom_id res chain seq x y z
N MET A 1 -8.52 0.62 15.82
CA MET A 1 -7.23 0.48 16.51
C MET A 1 -6.55 1.83 16.66
N LYS A 2 -5.44 1.90 17.43
CA LYS A 2 -4.68 3.14 17.69
C LYS A 2 -3.20 2.90 17.45
N ILE A 3 -2.50 3.89 16.89
CA ILE A 3 -1.02 3.91 16.81
C ILE A 3 -0.60 5.21 17.49
N LYS A 4 -0.01 5.12 18.70
CA LYS A 4 0.17 6.26 19.61
C LYS A 4 -1.15 7.04 19.78
N ASP A 5 -1.16 8.33 19.40
CA ASP A 5 -2.33 9.21 19.54
C ASP A 5 -3.25 9.20 18.30
N ILE A 6 -2.85 8.50 17.23
CA ILE A 6 -3.61 8.43 15.98
C ILE A 6 -4.67 7.34 16.09
N GLU A 7 -5.92 7.72 15.98
CA GLU A 7 -7.08 6.83 15.94
C GLU A 7 -7.58 6.66 14.51
N PHE A 8 -7.83 5.41 14.10
CA PHE A 8 -8.29 5.10 12.75
C PHE A 8 -9.79 4.83 12.77
N GLU A 9 -10.52 5.39 11.80
CA GLU A 9 -11.96 5.18 11.65
C GLU A 9 -12.32 3.68 11.52
N ASN A 10 -11.47 2.95 10.82
CA ASN A 10 -11.57 1.49 10.70
C ASN A 10 -10.16 0.88 10.54
N ASN A 11 -10.09 -0.45 10.55
CA ASN A 11 -8.81 -1.19 10.55
C ASN A 11 -8.48 -1.81 9.18
N ILE A 12 -8.99 -1.23 8.08
CA ILE A 12 -8.78 -1.72 6.71
C ILE A 12 -7.99 -0.67 5.93
N PHE A 13 -6.73 -0.95 5.64
CA PHE A 13 -5.74 -0.01 5.13
C PHE A 13 -5.34 -0.30 3.68
N LEU A 14 -4.96 0.74 2.93
CA LEU A 14 -4.35 0.59 1.62
C LEU A 14 -2.83 0.41 1.75
N ALA A 15 -2.29 -0.60 1.08
CA ALA A 15 -0.85 -0.83 1.04
C ALA A 15 -0.13 0.16 0.09
N PRO A 16 1.09 0.60 0.42
CA PRO A 16 1.95 1.30 -0.51
C PRO A 16 2.32 0.38 -1.68
N MET A 17 2.12 0.86 -2.92
CA MET A 17 2.43 0.12 -4.14
C MET A 17 3.08 1.06 -5.16
N ALA A 18 4.36 0.87 -5.41
CA ALA A 18 5.12 1.70 -6.35
C ALA A 18 4.52 1.68 -7.77
N GLY A 19 4.29 2.86 -8.34
CA GLY A 19 3.66 3.07 -9.63
C GLY A 19 2.14 2.82 -9.66
N ILE A 20 1.51 2.68 -8.48
CA ILE A 20 0.09 2.36 -8.33
C ILE A 20 -0.61 3.21 -7.26
N ALA A 21 -0.04 3.28 -6.04
CA ALA A 21 -0.65 3.99 -4.93
C ALA A 21 -0.31 5.50 -5.00
N ASP A 22 -0.57 6.09 -6.18
CA ASP A 22 -0.43 7.52 -6.38
C ASP A 22 -1.54 8.29 -5.62
N ARG A 23 -1.42 9.60 -5.54
CA ARG A 23 -2.35 10.45 -4.81
C ARG A 23 -3.82 10.22 -5.23
N ALA A 24 -4.09 10.13 -6.53
CA ALA A 24 -5.46 9.94 -7.03
C ALA A 24 -6.05 8.59 -6.58
N PHE A 25 -5.26 7.52 -6.62
CA PHE A 25 -5.70 6.21 -6.16
C PHE A 25 -5.88 6.14 -4.66
N ARG A 26 -5.01 6.77 -3.87
CA ARG A 26 -5.14 6.81 -2.40
C ARG A 26 -6.40 7.55 -1.99
N GLU A 27 -6.65 8.77 -2.52
CA GLU A 27 -7.88 9.52 -2.28
C GLU A 27 -9.13 8.73 -2.69
N LEU A 28 -9.08 8.03 -3.83
CA LEU A 28 -10.17 7.16 -4.26
C LEU A 28 -10.45 6.06 -3.22
N CYS A 29 -9.40 5.40 -2.72
CA CYS A 29 -9.56 4.34 -1.71
C CYS A 29 -10.11 4.87 -0.38
N ILE A 30 -9.68 6.06 0.07
CA ILE A 30 -10.26 6.74 1.25
C ILE A 30 -11.77 6.99 1.03
N ASN A 31 -12.16 7.53 -0.12
CA ASN A 31 -13.57 7.78 -0.45
C ASN A 31 -14.42 6.48 -0.50
N TYR A 32 -13.78 5.34 -0.65
CA TYR A 32 -14.41 4.01 -0.56
C TYR A 32 -14.22 3.32 0.79
N GLY A 33 -13.75 4.03 1.82
CA GLY A 33 -13.71 3.56 3.20
C GLY A 33 -12.39 2.89 3.62
N ALA A 34 -11.27 3.16 2.94
CA ALA A 34 -9.97 2.83 3.51
C ALA A 34 -9.72 3.71 4.75
N GLY A 35 -9.38 3.09 5.88
CA GLY A 35 -9.13 3.81 7.13
C GLY A 35 -7.75 4.47 7.21
N TYR A 36 -6.83 4.14 6.29
CA TYR A 36 -5.48 4.67 6.25
C TYR A 36 -4.83 4.38 4.90
N THR A 37 -4.00 5.30 4.43
CA THR A 37 -3.18 5.13 3.23
C THR A 37 -1.72 5.46 3.51
N VAL A 38 -0.83 4.90 2.68
CA VAL A 38 0.60 5.18 2.72
C VAL A 38 1.07 5.57 1.32
N THR A 39 1.90 6.59 1.22
CA THR A 39 2.46 7.03 -0.06
C THR A 39 3.24 5.91 -0.75
N GLU A 40 3.52 6.08 -2.03
CA GLU A 40 4.56 5.29 -2.66
C GLU A 40 5.89 5.49 -1.94
N MET A 41 6.75 4.46 -1.93
CA MET A 41 8.03 4.54 -1.24
C MET A 41 9.01 5.48 -1.96
N VAL A 42 9.67 6.36 -1.23
CA VAL A 42 10.72 7.24 -1.74
C VAL A 42 12.10 6.86 -1.22
N SER A 43 13.11 7.04 -2.07
CA SER A 43 14.50 6.83 -1.68
C SER A 43 14.95 7.90 -0.69
N SER A 44 15.48 7.49 0.47
CA SER A 44 16.04 8.42 1.45
C SER A 44 17.17 9.26 0.85
N LYS A 45 18.09 8.66 0.10
CA LYS A 45 19.15 9.37 -0.64
C LYS A 45 18.57 10.35 -1.67
N GLY A 46 17.58 9.91 -2.48
CA GLY A 46 16.93 10.78 -3.46
C GLY A 46 16.28 11.99 -2.82
N LEU A 47 15.53 11.79 -1.74
CA LEU A 47 14.85 12.86 -1.03
C LEU A 47 15.83 13.85 -0.37
N THR A 48 16.90 13.34 0.27
CA THR A 48 17.92 14.20 0.89
C THR A 48 18.69 15.04 -0.13
N MET A 49 18.84 14.53 -1.35
CA MET A 49 19.46 15.24 -2.48
C MET A 49 18.49 16.17 -3.23
N GLY A 50 17.24 16.26 -2.82
CA GLY A 50 16.25 17.19 -3.39
C GLY A 50 15.57 16.70 -4.67
N ASP A 51 15.51 15.37 -4.89
CA ASP A 51 14.85 14.79 -6.05
C ASP A 51 13.37 15.19 -6.15
N LYS A 52 13.00 15.80 -7.28
CA LYS A 52 11.64 16.31 -7.53
C LYS A 52 10.58 15.21 -7.52
N LYS A 53 10.92 14.04 -8.08
CA LYS A 53 9.97 12.93 -8.14
C LYS A 53 9.65 12.40 -6.74
N SER A 54 10.62 12.35 -5.84
CA SER A 54 10.41 11.97 -4.44
C SER A 54 9.41 12.92 -3.75
N LYS A 55 9.49 14.23 -4.03
CA LYS A 55 8.55 15.22 -3.51
C LYS A 55 7.14 15.02 -4.05
N GLU A 56 6.99 14.76 -5.35
CA GLU A 56 5.69 14.44 -5.96
C GLU A 56 5.03 13.21 -5.32
N LEU A 57 5.80 12.14 -5.09
CA LEU A 57 5.32 10.90 -4.49
C LEU A 57 4.88 11.08 -3.02
N LEU A 58 5.47 12.03 -2.29
CA LEU A 58 5.12 12.34 -0.90
C LEU A 58 3.89 13.26 -0.76
N THR A 59 3.44 13.90 -1.85
CA THR A 59 2.29 14.80 -1.78
C THR A 59 1.04 14.04 -1.37
N LEU A 60 0.42 14.46 -0.27
CA LEU A 60 -0.82 13.90 0.25
C LEU A 60 -2.04 14.60 -0.35
N GLY A 61 -3.16 13.91 -0.38
CA GLY A 61 -4.46 14.45 -0.76
C GLY A 61 -5.17 15.10 0.43
N GLU A 62 -6.08 16.01 0.15
CA GLU A 62 -6.85 16.72 1.19
C GLU A 62 -7.74 15.79 2.04
N THR A 63 -8.17 14.66 1.47
CA THR A 63 -9.03 13.67 2.14
C THR A 63 -8.24 12.54 2.80
N GLU A 64 -6.92 12.51 2.63
CA GLU A 64 -6.06 11.48 3.22
C GLU A 64 -5.70 11.83 4.67
N ASN A 65 -6.55 11.46 5.61
CA ASN A 65 -6.32 11.68 7.04
C ASN A 65 -6.93 10.52 7.85
N PRO A 66 -6.11 9.70 8.54
CA PRO A 66 -4.64 9.80 8.59
C PRO A 66 -3.95 9.24 7.35
N ALA A 67 -2.72 9.74 7.08
CA ALA A 67 -1.88 9.30 5.99
C ALA A 67 -0.42 9.12 6.40
N GLY A 68 0.27 8.14 5.77
CA GLY A 68 1.68 7.86 6.02
C GLY A 68 2.58 8.18 4.84
N ALA A 69 3.81 8.62 5.11
CA ALA A 69 4.87 8.75 4.14
C ALA A 69 5.84 7.57 4.25
N GLN A 70 6.07 6.83 3.14
CA GLN A 70 6.97 5.69 3.16
C GLN A 70 8.34 6.01 2.56
N ILE A 71 9.39 5.71 3.33
CA ILE A 71 10.79 5.86 2.91
C ILE A 71 11.52 4.52 2.89
N PHE A 72 12.55 4.42 2.06
CA PHE A 72 13.46 3.27 2.05
C PHE A 72 14.93 3.70 1.91
N GLY A 73 15.82 2.94 2.51
CA GLY A 73 17.27 3.14 2.46
C GLY A 73 17.98 2.09 3.31
N ASP A 74 19.29 2.20 3.38
CA ASP A 74 20.20 1.29 4.08
C ASP A 74 21.15 2.01 5.05
N ASP A 75 21.08 3.34 5.12
CA ASP A 75 21.92 4.17 5.96
C ASP A 75 21.07 4.86 7.04
N PRO A 76 21.30 4.60 8.34
CA PRO A 76 20.51 5.15 9.43
C PRO A 76 20.46 6.68 9.47
N GLU A 77 21.59 7.35 9.20
CA GLU A 77 21.67 8.81 9.25
C GLU A 77 20.90 9.46 8.09
N ILE A 78 21.06 8.91 6.87
CA ILE A 78 20.32 9.38 5.69
C ILE A 78 18.82 9.11 5.84
N MET A 79 18.44 7.98 6.46
CA MET A 79 17.04 7.65 6.74
C MET A 79 16.43 8.62 7.75
N ALA A 80 17.15 9.01 8.80
CA ALA A 80 16.71 10.02 9.77
C ALA A 80 16.51 11.39 9.10
N GLN A 81 17.47 11.84 8.30
CA GLN A 81 17.37 13.09 7.54
C GLN A 81 16.18 13.08 6.54
N ALA A 82 15.96 11.95 5.88
CA ALA A 82 14.83 11.78 4.97
C ALA A 82 13.49 11.84 5.71
N ALA A 83 13.40 11.21 6.88
CA ALA A 83 12.20 11.26 7.73
C ALA A 83 11.85 12.70 8.14
N GLN A 84 12.84 13.50 8.56
CA GLN A 84 12.66 14.92 8.86
C GLN A 84 12.15 15.71 7.65
N LYS A 85 12.69 15.43 6.44
CA LYS A 85 12.22 16.08 5.21
C LYS A 85 10.80 15.66 4.83
N CYS A 86 10.37 14.43 5.17
CA CYS A 86 9.00 14.02 4.95
C CYS A 86 7.98 14.86 5.73
N LEU A 87 8.36 15.43 6.89
CA LEU A 87 7.48 16.28 7.70
C LEU A 87 7.03 17.55 6.96
N GLU A 88 7.78 18.01 5.94
CA GLU A 88 7.36 19.11 5.06
C GLU A 88 6.04 18.80 4.29
N PHE A 89 5.66 17.53 4.19
CA PHE A 89 4.44 17.05 3.52
C PHE A 89 3.31 16.72 4.50
N HIS A 90 3.52 16.96 5.79
CA HIS A 90 2.57 16.78 6.88
C HIS A 90 1.96 15.36 7.00
N PRO A 91 2.76 14.28 6.87
CA PRO A 91 2.24 12.95 7.14
C PRO A 91 1.98 12.76 8.63
N ASP A 92 0.96 11.97 8.97
CA ASP A 92 0.68 11.56 10.35
C ASP A 92 1.65 10.48 10.84
N ILE A 93 2.21 9.69 9.91
CA ILE A 93 3.07 8.53 10.20
C ILE A 93 4.23 8.51 9.19
N ILE A 94 5.43 8.20 9.68
CA ILE A 94 6.56 7.78 8.82
C ILE A 94 6.62 6.27 8.79
N ASP A 95 6.52 5.68 7.60
CA ASP A 95 6.62 4.23 7.41
C ASP A 95 7.94 3.84 6.75
N ILE A 96 8.64 2.85 7.34
CA ILE A 96 9.91 2.36 6.83
C ILE A 96 9.69 1.10 6.01
N ASN A 97 10.07 1.15 4.73
CA ASN A 97 10.00 -0.03 3.86
C ASN A 97 11.18 -0.99 4.09
N MET A 98 10.88 -2.14 4.65
CA MET A 98 11.81 -3.27 4.79
C MET A 98 11.28 -4.53 4.08
N GLY A 99 10.40 -4.38 3.09
CA GLY A 99 9.74 -5.50 2.42
C GLY A 99 9.76 -5.46 0.90
N CYS A 100 10.24 -4.40 0.25
CA CYS A 100 10.27 -4.31 -1.21
C CYS A 100 11.17 -5.38 -1.82
N PRO A 101 10.64 -6.27 -2.70
CA PRO A 101 11.42 -7.36 -3.27
C PRO A 101 12.19 -6.97 -4.53
N ALA A 102 12.01 -5.73 -5.04
CA ALA A 102 12.57 -5.28 -6.31
C ALA A 102 14.10 -5.41 -6.32
N PRO A 103 14.71 -6.06 -7.35
CA PRO A 103 16.15 -6.29 -7.39
C PRO A 103 16.97 -5.01 -7.24
N LYS A 104 16.57 -3.93 -7.92
CA LYS A 104 17.26 -2.63 -7.87
C LYS A 104 17.34 -2.05 -6.44
N ILE A 105 16.33 -2.29 -5.60
CA ILE A 105 16.32 -1.81 -4.22
C ILE A 105 17.09 -2.77 -3.31
N ALA A 106 16.84 -4.07 -3.44
CA ALA A 106 17.47 -5.08 -2.61
C ALA A 106 18.99 -5.19 -2.86
N MET A 107 19.46 -4.98 -4.08
CA MET A 107 20.91 -4.96 -4.39
C MET A 107 21.64 -3.76 -3.78
N ASN A 108 20.90 -2.68 -3.48
CA ASN A 108 21.44 -1.46 -2.85
C ASN A 108 21.24 -1.44 -1.33
N GLY A 109 21.04 -2.60 -0.70
CA GLY A 109 20.95 -2.72 0.76
C GLY A 109 19.59 -2.40 1.39
N GLY A 110 18.66 -1.74 0.67
CA GLY A 110 17.36 -1.34 1.17
C GLY A 110 16.24 -2.37 0.99
N GLY A 111 15.03 -2.03 1.43
CA GLY A 111 13.84 -2.88 1.29
C GLY A 111 14.02 -4.25 1.96
N ALA A 112 13.65 -5.32 1.27
CA ALA A 112 13.68 -6.67 1.83
C ALA A 112 15.08 -7.20 2.18
N SER A 113 16.17 -6.57 1.70
CA SER A 113 17.53 -6.98 2.07
C SER A 113 17.85 -6.69 3.56
N LEU A 114 17.20 -5.71 4.16
CA LEU A 114 17.33 -5.41 5.58
C LEU A 114 16.90 -6.59 6.47
N MET A 115 16.06 -7.48 5.97
CA MET A 115 15.69 -8.71 6.69
C MET A 115 16.86 -9.69 6.88
N LYS A 116 17.94 -9.54 6.11
CA LYS A 116 19.18 -10.29 6.30
C LYS A 116 20.10 -9.69 7.37
N ASN A 117 19.84 -8.46 7.78
CA ASN A 117 20.60 -7.74 8.79
C ASN A 117 19.67 -7.06 9.81
N PRO A 118 19.04 -7.83 10.72
CA PRO A 118 18.13 -7.29 11.72
C PRO A 118 18.76 -6.21 12.60
N LYS A 119 20.08 -6.29 12.87
CA LYS A 119 20.80 -5.26 13.62
C LYS A 119 20.75 -3.90 12.91
N LEU A 120 21.13 -3.84 11.65
CA LEU A 120 21.06 -2.62 10.83
C LEU A 120 19.63 -2.11 10.72
N ALA A 121 18.65 -3.00 10.54
CA ALA A 121 17.24 -2.64 10.52
C ALA A 121 16.82 -1.95 11.83
N GLY A 122 17.26 -2.45 12.99
CA GLY A 122 17.03 -1.82 14.28
C GLY A 122 17.70 -0.45 14.41
N GLU A 123 18.93 -0.31 13.94
CA GLU A 123 19.66 0.97 13.91
C GLU A 123 18.93 2.02 13.06
N ILE A 124 18.38 1.62 11.90
CA ILE A 124 17.55 2.48 11.04
C ILE A 124 16.26 2.90 11.76
N VAL A 125 15.54 1.95 12.38
CA VAL A 125 14.29 2.27 13.10
C VAL A 125 14.58 3.26 14.22
N LYS A 126 15.64 3.03 14.99
CA LYS A 126 16.04 3.93 16.09
C LYS A 126 16.36 5.33 15.57
N ALA A 127 17.21 5.43 14.55
CA ALA A 127 17.63 6.72 13.98
C ALA A 127 16.43 7.52 13.46
N VAL A 128 15.48 6.86 12.77
CA VAL A 128 14.25 7.50 12.28
C VAL A 128 13.34 7.89 13.43
N SER A 129 13.13 7.01 14.41
CA SER A 129 12.24 7.28 15.55
C SER A 129 12.76 8.39 16.45
N ASP A 130 14.08 8.52 16.61
CA ASP A 130 14.70 9.61 17.38
C ASP A 130 14.65 10.96 16.64
N ALA A 131 14.46 10.95 15.32
CA ALA A 131 14.53 12.13 14.44
C ALA A 131 13.18 12.83 14.22
N VAL A 132 12.05 12.20 14.55
CA VAL A 132 10.70 12.73 14.30
C VAL A 132 9.78 12.53 15.49
N ASP A 133 8.82 13.44 15.69
CA ASP A 133 7.82 13.34 16.76
C ASP A 133 6.59 12.50 16.38
N VAL A 134 6.35 12.31 15.07
CA VAL A 134 5.24 11.47 14.58
C VAL A 134 5.54 9.98 14.77
N PRO A 135 4.52 9.11 14.88
CA PRO A 135 4.73 7.67 14.96
C PRO A 135 5.54 7.12 13.79
N VAL A 136 6.45 6.20 14.09
CA VAL A 136 7.22 5.46 13.06
C VAL A 136 6.70 4.03 12.97
N THR A 137 6.38 3.57 11.76
CA THR A 137 5.95 2.19 11.50
C THR A 137 6.93 1.48 10.56
N VAL A 138 6.89 0.16 10.54
CA VAL A 138 7.78 -0.64 9.71
C VAL A 138 6.98 -1.65 8.91
N LYS A 139 7.24 -1.74 7.60
CA LYS A 139 6.63 -2.75 6.75
C LYS A 139 7.64 -3.79 6.29
N ILE A 140 7.44 -5.05 6.70
CA ILE A 140 8.33 -6.18 6.48
C ILE A 140 7.69 -7.29 5.66
N ARG A 141 8.49 -8.28 5.27
CA ARG A 141 8.07 -9.61 4.83
C ARG A 141 8.36 -10.66 5.91
N LYS A 142 7.95 -11.94 5.67
CA LYS A 142 8.24 -13.02 6.63
C LYS A 142 9.73 -13.37 6.70
N GLY A 143 10.50 -13.09 5.63
CA GLY A 143 11.92 -13.40 5.51
C GLY A 143 12.44 -13.14 4.10
N TRP A 144 13.72 -13.40 3.89
CA TRP A 144 14.33 -13.33 2.56
C TRP A 144 13.91 -14.52 1.68
N ASP A 145 14.06 -15.72 2.18
CA ASP A 145 13.65 -17.00 1.60
C ASP A 145 13.09 -17.92 2.70
N ASP A 146 12.76 -19.17 2.35
CA ASP A 146 12.16 -20.10 3.30
C ASP A 146 13.17 -20.65 4.34
N GLU A 147 14.48 -20.47 4.13
CA GLU A 147 15.54 -20.81 5.08
C GLU A 147 15.89 -19.65 6.03
N SER A 148 15.48 -18.44 5.67
CA SER A 148 15.81 -17.19 6.37
C SER A 148 14.55 -16.44 6.80
N ILE A 149 13.76 -17.05 7.68
CA ILE A 149 12.53 -16.46 8.25
C ILE A 149 12.89 -15.63 9.48
N THR A 150 12.83 -14.30 9.36
CA THR A 150 13.29 -13.35 10.40
C THR A 150 12.19 -12.42 10.92
N ALA A 151 10.92 -12.58 10.48
CA ALA A 151 9.85 -11.64 10.81
C ALA A 151 9.65 -11.42 12.30
N VAL A 152 9.69 -12.47 13.11
CA VAL A 152 9.50 -12.37 14.58
C VAL A 152 10.66 -11.59 15.23
N GLU A 153 11.89 -11.98 14.93
CA GLU A 153 13.09 -11.30 15.43
C GLU A 153 13.10 -9.82 15.02
N LEU A 154 12.83 -9.55 13.75
CA LEU A 154 12.83 -8.17 13.23
C LEU A 154 11.72 -7.33 13.86
N ALA A 155 10.55 -7.90 14.12
CA ALA A 155 9.45 -7.21 14.78
C ALA A 155 9.82 -6.79 16.21
N GLN A 156 10.42 -7.69 16.98
CA GLN A 156 10.89 -7.39 18.35
C GLN A 156 12.01 -6.34 18.36
N ILE A 157 12.92 -6.42 17.39
CA ILE A 157 13.98 -5.42 17.23
C ILE A 157 13.39 -4.06 16.87
N ALA A 158 12.43 -4.01 15.93
CA ALA A 158 11.77 -2.78 15.51
C ALA A 158 11.03 -2.12 16.70
N GLU A 159 10.25 -2.89 17.46
CA GLU A 159 9.55 -2.42 18.66
C GLU A 159 10.52 -1.85 19.68
N LYS A 160 11.59 -2.59 20.04
CA LYS A 160 12.61 -2.15 20.97
C LYS A 160 13.30 -0.85 20.57
N ASN A 161 13.35 -0.56 19.26
CA ASN A 161 13.99 0.62 18.69
C ASN A 161 13.01 1.74 18.34
N GLY A 162 11.77 1.68 18.80
CA GLY A 162 10.81 2.78 18.74
C GLY A 162 9.75 2.69 17.66
N ALA A 163 9.63 1.57 16.94
CA ALA A 163 8.50 1.35 16.05
C ALA A 163 7.19 1.34 16.84
N SER A 164 6.17 2.02 16.30
CA SER A 164 4.84 2.16 16.91
C SER A 164 3.81 1.19 16.36
N ALA A 165 4.07 0.57 15.22
CA ALA A 165 3.31 -0.54 14.64
C ALA A 165 4.16 -1.27 13.59
N ILE A 166 3.76 -2.50 13.25
CA ILE A 166 4.45 -3.28 12.23
C ILE A 166 3.46 -3.92 11.24
N THR A 167 3.73 -3.77 9.96
CA THR A 167 2.99 -4.45 8.88
C THR A 167 3.76 -5.66 8.39
N VAL A 168 3.16 -6.84 8.42
CA VAL A 168 3.81 -8.09 8.02
C VAL A 168 3.18 -8.67 6.77
N HIS A 169 3.93 -8.70 5.66
CA HIS A 169 3.54 -9.47 4.48
C HIS A 169 3.96 -10.93 4.66
N GLY A 170 2.99 -11.84 4.77
CA GLY A 170 3.22 -13.27 5.04
C GLY A 170 3.84 -14.05 3.87
N ARG A 171 4.76 -13.44 3.10
CA ARG A 171 5.56 -14.06 2.04
C ARG A 171 7.02 -13.67 2.18
N THR A 172 7.93 -14.52 1.71
CA THR A 172 9.35 -14.18 1.59
C THR A 172 9.62 -13.22 0.42
N ARG A 173 10.82 -12.64 0.40
CA ARG A 173 11.29 -11.87 -0.76
C ARG A 173 11.35 -12.73 -2.01
N MET A 174 11.81 -13.98 -1.90
CA MET A 174 11.93 -14.89 -3.04
C MET A 174 10.58 -15.31 -3.62
N GLN A 175 9.56 -15.46 -2.79
CA GLN A 175 8.18 -15.72 -3.25
C GLN A 175 7.58 -14.53 -4.02
N MET A 176 8.10 -13.32 -3.84
CA MET A 176 7.54 -12.10 -4.41
C MET A 176 6.02 -11.97 -4.18
N TYR A 177 5.22 -12.35 -5.17
CA TYR A 177 3.74 -12.31 -5.14
C TYR A 177 3.09 -13.67 -5.41
N SER A 178 3.88 -14.73 -5.56
CA SER A 178 3.42 -16.10 -5.80
C SER A 178 3.33 -16.91 -4.49
N GLY A 179 2.77 -18.12 -4.57
CA GLY A 179 2.64 -19.01 -3.44
C GLY A 179 1.59 -18.56 -2.40
N LYS A 180 1.45 -19.34 -1.35
CA LYS A 180 0.49 -19.09 -0.26
C LYS A 180 1.03 -18.05 0.73
N VAL A 181 0.14 -17.28 1.32
CA VAL A 181 0.44 -16.41 2.46
C VAL A 181 0.55 -17.28 3.71
N ASP A 182 1.58 -17.03 4.48
CA ASP A 182 1.82 -17.68 5.76
C ASP A 182 1.15 -16.86 6.88
N TYR A 183 -0.06 -17.27 7.26
CA TYR A 183 -0.79 -16.63 8.36
C TYR A 183 -0.17 -16.93 9.72
N ASP A 184 0.46 -18.11 9.88
CA ASP A 184 1.04 -18.55 11.15
C ASP A 184 2.21 -17.64 11.56
N ILE A 185 3.03 -17.20 10.59
CA ILE A 185 4.11 -16.28 10.90
C ILE A 185 3.59 -14.90 11.34
N ILE A 186 2.49 -14.42 10.74
CA ILE A 186 1.86 -13.16 11.17
C ILE A 186 1.31 -13.32 12.59
N ALA A 187 0.65 -14.43 12.90
CA ALA A 187 0.16 -14.74 14.25
C ALA A 187 1.31 -14.86 15.28
N LYS A 188 2.48 -15.43 14.87
CA LYS A 188 3.66 -15.48 15.72
C LYS A 188 4.23 -14.09 16.00
N VAL A 189 4.27 -13.21 14.99
CA VAL A 189 4.67 -11.80 15.19
C VAL A 189 3.71 -11.13 16.18
N LYS A 190 2.38 -11.28 15.96
CA LYS A 190 1.37 -10.68 16.86
C LYS A 190 1.51 -11.12 18.33
N LYS A 191 1.95 -12.34 18.57
CA LYS A 191 2.21 -12.84 19.93
C LYS A 191 3.54 -12.38 20.52
N ALA A 192 4.47 -11.89 19.70
CA ALA A 192 5.84 -11.60 20.09
C ALA A 192 6.09 -10.12 20.37
N VAL A 193 5.15 -9.23 20.04
CA VAL A 193 5.25 -7.78 20.22
C VAL A 193 3.97 -7.23 20.85
N ASP A 194 4.10 -6.11 21.58
CA ASP A 194 2.98 -5.40 22.20
C ASP A 194 2.38 -4.31 21.28
N ILE A 195 3.17 -3.82 20.32
CA ILE A 195 2.71 -2.84 19.32
C ILE A 195 1.69 -3.45 18.35
N PRO A 196 0.81 -2.64 17.75
CA PRO A 196 -0.14 -3.11 16.75
C PRO A 196 0.52 -3.82 15.58
N VAL A 197 -0.06 -4.95 15.16
CA VAL A 197 0.37 -5.74 14.01
C VAL A 197 -0.67 -5.68 12.92
N ILE A 198 -0.26 -5.27 11.71
CA ILE A 198 -1.08 -5.14 10.53
C ILE A 198 -0.79 -6.31 9.59
N ALA A 199 -1.78 -7.17 9.33
CA ALA A 199 -1.62 -8.31 8.44
C ALA A 199 -1.70 -7.87 6.98
N ASN A 200 -0.74 -8.31 6.17
CA ASN A 200 -0.73 -8.06 4.73
C ASN A 200 -0.53 -9.35 3.94
N GLY A 201 -1.29 -9.50 2.85
CA GLY A 201 -1.22 -10.70 2.02
C GLY A 201 -2.28 -10.73 0.92
N VAL A 202 -2.90 -11.89 0.71
CA VAL A 202 -3.99 -12.05 -0.25
C VAL A 202 -5.32 -11.73 0.43
N VAL A 203 -5.80 -10.51 0.21
CA VAL A 203 -7.16 -10.08 0.50
C VAL A 203 -7.78 -9.61 -0.80
N THR A 204 -8.79 -10.31 -1.29
CA THR A 204 -9.47 -10.05 -2.57
C THR A 204 -10.96 -9.82 -2.43
N ASP A 205 -11.50 -10.14 -1.26
CA ASP A 205 -12.91 -10.05 -0.89
C ASP A 205 -13.07 -10.02 0.65
N GLU A 206 -14.30 -9.87 1.11
CA GLU A 206 -14.65 -9.80 2.53
C GLU A 206 -14.36 -11.10 3.29
N GLN A 207 -14.52 -12.27 2.65
CA GLN A 207 -14.26 -13.56 3.28
C GLN A 207 -12.76 -13.75 3.54
N SER A 208 -11.92 -13.43 2.56
CA SER A 208 -10.46 -13.52 2.71
C SER A 208 -9.93 -12.53 3.76
N ALA A 209 -10.59 -11.38 3.94
CA ALA A 209 -10.29 -10.44 5.01
C ALA A 209 -10.61 -11.02 6.39
N ALA A 210 -11.81 -11.59 6.56
CA ALA A 210 -12.23 -12.23 7.81
C ALA A 210 -11.31 -13.41 8.17
N ILE A 211 -11.00 -14.29 7.21
CA ILE A 211 -10.08 -15.42 7.40
C ILE A 211 -8.68 -14.93 7.84
N MET A 212 -8.19 -13.84 7.25
CA MET A 212 -6.89 -13.29 7.64
C MET A 212 -6.90 -12.81 9.09
N LEU A 213 -7.90 -12.04 9.51
CA LEU A 213 -8.03 -11.59 10.90
C LEU A 213 -8.19 -12.74 11.88
N GLU A 214 -9.07 -13.71 11.58
CA GLU A 214 -9.29 -14.90 12.41
C GLU A 214 -8.00 -15.71 12.63
N LYS A 215 -7.24 -15.97 11.55
CA LYS A 215 -6.03 -16.81 11.62
C LYS A 215 -4.84 -16.09 12.22
N THR A 216 -4.75 -14.77 12.07
CA THR A 216 -3.56 -14.02 12.49
C THR A 216 -3.74 -13.32 13.84
N ASN A 217 -4.99 -13.06 14.24
CA ASN A 217 -5.34 -12.20 15.37
C ASN A 217 -4.68 -10.80 15.27
N ALA A 218 -4.42 -10.33 14.05
CA ALA A 218 -3.85 -9.02 13.78
C ALA A 218 -4.85 -7.89 14.11
N ASP A 219 -4.33 -6.71 14.44
CA ASP A 219 -5.14 -5.55 14.83
C ASP A 219 -5.79 -4.86 13.61
N ALA A 220 -5.19 -5.01 12.43
CA ALA A 220 -5.67 -4.46 11.17
C ALA A 220 -5.22 -5.33 9.98
N ILE A 221 -5.81 -5.06 8.82
CA ILE A 221 -5.37 -5.62 7.54
C ILE A 221 -4.98 -4.53 6.56
N MET A 222 -3.97 -4.82 5.76
CA MET A 222 -3.51 -3.91 4.71
C MET A 222 -3.67 -4.58 3.34
N ILE A 223 -4.42 -3.93 2.45
CA ILE A 223 -4.82 -4.44 1.15
C ILE A 223 -3.95 -3.81 0.07
N GLY A 224 -3.30 -4.64 -0.73
CA GLY A 224 -2.57 -4.19 -1.92
C GLY A 224 -3.35 -4.48 -3.20
N ARG A 225 -2.95 -5.51 -3.93
CA ARG A 225 -3.48 -5.85 -5.26
C ARG A 225 -4.98 -6.14 -5.32
N GLY A 226 -5.62 -6.46 -4.19
CA GLY A 226 -7.07 -6.63 -4.12
C GLY A 226 -7.87 -5.35 -4.38
N ALA A 227 -7.25 -4.18 -4.18
CA ALA A 227 -7.86 -2.89 -4.44
C ALA A 227 -7.74 -2.41 -5.90
N LEU A 228 -6.91 -3.07 -6.72
CA LEU A 228 -6.66 -2.67 -8.11
C LEU A 228 -7.91 -2.82 -8.98
N GLY A 229 -8.42 -1.70 -9.51
CA GLY A 229 -9.70 -1.65 -10.22
C GLY A 229 -10.90 -2.07 -9.38
N ASN A 230 -10.76 -2.04 -8.04
CA ASN A 230 -11.72 -2.50 -7.06
C ASN A 230 -11.63 -1.67 -5.76
N PRO A 231 -11.72 -0.33 -5.80
CA PRO A 231 -11.62 0.49 -4.60
C PRO A 231 -12.75 0.23 -3.61
N TRP A 232 -13.91 -0.22 -4.06
CA TRP A 232 -15.05 -0.59 -3.21
C TRP A 232 -14.81 -1.80 -2.30
N ILE A 233 -13.66 -2.50 -2.44
CA ILE A 233 -13.27 -3.59 -1.53
C ILE A 233 -13.25 -3.10 -0.07
N PHE A 234 -12.85 -1.86 0.19
CA PHE A 234 -12.79 -1.30 1.53
C PHE A 234 -14.19 -1.20 2.15
N ARG A 235 -15.17 -0.60 1.47
CA ARG A 235 -16.54 -0.51 1.98
C ARG A 235 -17.20 -1.87 2.15
N ARG A 236 -16.91 -2.85 1.26
CA ARG A 236 -17.44 -4.22 1.35
C ARG A 236 -16.91 -4.93 2.58
N ILE A 237 -15.61 -4.86 2.83
CA ILE A 237 -14.98 -5.47 4.00
C ILE A 237 -15.46 -4.79 5.28
N ASN A 238 -15.54 -3.46 5.32
CA ASN A 238 -16.07 -2.74 6.48
C ASN A 238 -17.49 -3.18 6.81
N ALA A 239 -18.42 -3.21 5.84
CA ALA A 239 -19.80 -3.66 6.05
C ALA A 239 -19.87 -5.12 6.53
N TYR A 240 -19.01 -5.99 6.01
CA TYR A 240 -18.98 -7.39 6.41
C TYR A 240 -18.45 -7.59 7.84
N LEU A 241 -17.36 -6.91 8.19
CA LEU A 241 -16.73 -7.08 9.50
C LEU A 241 -17.49 -6.36 10.64
N SER A 242 -18.11 -5.21 10.37
CA SER A 242 -18.81 -4.43 11.39
C SER A 242 -20.30 -4.79 11.54
N GLU A 243 -20.96 -5.17 10.43
CA GLU A 243 -22.41 -5.35 10.37
C GLU A 243 -22.82 -6.77 9.93
N CYS A 244 -21.88 -7.68 9.66
CA CYS A 244 -22.13 -8.99 9.03
C CYS A 244 -22.91 -8.87 7.72
N ARG A 245 -22.79 -7.77 7.00
CA ARG A 245 -23.56 -7.45 5.80
C ARG A 245 -22.71 -7.65 4.54
N VAL A 246 -23.17 -8.52 3.63
CA VAL A 246 -22.62 -8.67 2.29
C VAL A 246 -23.24 -7.63 1.37
N LEU A 247 -22.43 -6.74 0.82
CA LEU A 247 -22.90 -5.77 -0.16
C LEU A 247 -23.01 -6.41 -1.55
N PRO A 248 -23.95 -5.94 -2.39
CA PRO A 248 -24.08 -6.44 -3.76
C PRO A 248 -22.83 -6.16 -4.58
N ASP A 249 -22.66 -6.94 -5.64
CA ASP A 249 -21.59 -6.68 -6.60
C ASP A 249 -21.82 -5.34 -7.31
N VAL A 250 -20.70 -4.68 -7.61
CA VAL A 250 -20.69 -3.39 -8.31
C VAL A 250 -21.05 -3.60 -9.77
N SER A 251 -22.02 -2.84 -10.27
CA SER A 251 -22.42 -2.89 -11.67
C SER A 251 -21.29 -2.48 -12.62
N ILE A 252 -21.37 -2.93 -13.86
CA ILE A 252 -20.38 -2.52 -14.89
C ILE A 252 -20.45 -1.02 -15.13
N ASN A 253 -21.64 -0.41 -15.10
CA ASN A 253 -21.82 1.02 -15.22
C ASN A 253 -21.11 1.79 -14.09
N GLU A 254 -21.25 1.34 -12.83
CA GLU A 254 -20.52 1.93 -11.71
C GLU A 254 -19.00 1.75 -11.86
N LYS A 255 -18.54 0.57 -12.31
CA LYS A 255 -17.11 0.33 -12.59
C LYS A 255 -16.54 1.32 -13.61
N MET A 256 -17.25 1.54 -14.70
CA MET A 256 -16.81 2.47 -15.76
C MET A 256 -16.81 3.91 -15.25
N ALA A 257 -17.84 4.32 -14.54
CA ALA A 257 -17.92 5.65 -13.94
C ALA A 257 -16.78 5.92 -12.93
N VAL A 258 -16.46 4.94 -12.09
CA VAL A 258 -15.35 5.04 -11.13
C VAL A 258 -13.99 5.06 -11.84
N MET A 259 -13.81 4.24 -12.87
CA MET A 259 -12.61 4.27 -13.70
C MET A 259 -12.38 5.66 -14.28
N LEU A 260 -13.39 6.26 -14.91
CA LEU A 260 -13.27 7.59 -15.51
C LEU A 260 -12.95 8.66 -14.47
N LYS A 261 -13.62 8.66 -13.31
CA LYS A 261 -13.32 9.58 -12.21
C LYS A 261 -11.88 9.44 -11.71
N HIS A 262 -11.40 8.21 -11.57
CA HIS A 262 -10.02 7.94 -11.15
C HIS A 262 -9.02 8.54 -12.15
N ILE A 263 -9.19 8.25 -13.44
CA ILE A 263 -8.27 8.74 -14.47
C ILE A 263 -8.34 10.26 -14.61
N GLN A 264 -9.54 10.84 -14.54
CA GLN A 264 -9.73 12.30 -14.52
C GLN A 264 -8.94 12.95 -13.37
N LYS A 265 -8.94 12.30 -12.17
CA LYS A 265 -8.19 12.80 -11.04
C LYS A 265 -6.66 12.72 -11.25
N ILE A 266 -6.17 11.69 -11.93
CA ILE A 266 -4.75 11.62 -12.33
C ILE A 266 -4.41 12.76 -13.30
N ILE A 267 -5.31 13.06 -14.26
CA ILE A 267 -5.14 14.17 -15.22
C ILE A 267 -5.05 15.52 -14.51
N GLU A 268 -5.92 15.77 -13.52
CA GLU A 268 -5.90 16.98 -12.71
C GLU A 268 -4.54 17.19 -12.01
N TYR A 269 -3.90 16.12 -11.54
CA TYR A 269 -2.63 16.21 -10.80
C TYR A 269 -1.39 16.24 -11.70
N LYS A 270 -1.41 15.59 -12.86
CA LYS A 270 -0.20 15.32 -13.66
C LYS A 270 -0.26 15.86 -15.08
N GLY A 271 -1.42 16.42 -15.49
CA GLY A 271 -1.71 16.77 -16.88
C GLY A 271 -1.96 15.52 -17.74
N GLU A 272 -2.74 15.68 -18.82
CA GLU A 272 -3.24 14.56 -19.64
C GLU A 272 -2.13 13.69 -20.24
N TYR A 273 -1.09 14.29 -20.78
CA TYR A 273 0.01 13.55 -21.41
C TYR A 273 0.70 12.55 -20.46
N THR A 274 0.98 12.95 -19.25
CA THR A 274 1.59 12.08 -18.23
C THR A 274 0.56 11.09 -17.70
N ALA A 275 -0.62 11.59 -17.36
CA ALA A 275 -1.71 10.82 -16.79
C ALA A 275 -2.12 9.65 -17.67
N MET A 276 -2.32 9.86 -18.99
CA MET A 276 -2.77 8.79 -19.88
C MET A 276 -1.76 7.63 -20.02
N ARG A 277 -0.48 7.89 -19.84
CA ARG A 277 0.55 6.83 -19.83
C ARG A 277 0.47 5.96 -18.58
N GLU A 278 0.19 6.56 -17.42
CA GLU A 278 0.00 5.87 -16.15
C GLU A 278 -1.42 5.25 -16.08
N ALA A 279 -2.40 5.97 -16.57
CA ALA A 279 -3.81 5.58 -16.60
C ALA A 279 -4.07 4.26 -17.33
N ARG A 280 -3.34 3.95 -18.41
CA ARG A 280 -3.43 2.66 -19.10
C ARG A 280 -3.32 1.48 -18.14
N HIS A 281 -2.42 1.62 -17.17
CA HIS A 281 -2.21 0.59 -16.15
C HIS A 281 -3.43 0.48 -15.21
N HIS A 282 -3.91 1.60 -14.69
CA HIS A 282 -5.07 1.63 -13.81
C HIS A 282 -6.35 1.19 -14.52
N ALA A 283 -6.64 1.73 -15.70
CA ALA A 283 -7.84 1.40 -16.47
C ALA A 283 -7.94 -0.10 -16.81
N ALA A 284 -6.79 -0.73 -17.12
CA ALA A 284 -6.74 -2.16 -17.40
C ALA A 284 -7.26 -3.03 -16.25
N TYR A 285 -7.07 -2.61 -14.98
CA TYR A 285 -7.59 -3.37 -13.84
C TYR A 285 -9.12 -3.31 -13.74
N TYR A 286 -9.75 -2.21 -14.13
CA TYR A 286 -11.21 -2.09 -14.10
C TYR A 286 -11.91 -3.01 -15.12
N THR A 287 -11.20 -3.49 -16.15
CA THR A 287 -11.75 -4.45 -17.13
C THR A 287 -11.77 -5.89 -16.63
N LYS A 288 -11.26 -6.15 -15.41
CA LYS A 288 -11.27 -7.50 -14.83
C LYS A 288 -12.71 -7.98 -14.61
N GLY A 289 -13.00 -9.19 -15.13
CA GLY A 289 -14.34 -9.79 -15.05
C GLY A 289 -15.31 -9.34 -16.13
N ILE A 290 -14.93 -8.42 -17.04
CA ILE A 290 -15.72 -8.01 -18.19
C ILE A 290 -15.45 -8.96 -19.36
N ARG A 291 -16.50 -9.31 -20.11
CA ARG A 291 -16.40 -10.13 -21.32
C ARG A 291 -15.45 -9.45 -22.31
N GLY A 292 -14.52 -10.19 -22.88
CA GLY A 292 -13.54 -9.60 -23.82
C GLY A 292 -12.41 -8.80 -23.13
N GLY A 293 -12.28 -8.84 -21.80
CA GLY A 293 -11.34 -8.02 -21.04
C GLY A 293 -9.87 -8.06 -21.52
N ALA A 294 -9.42 -9.14 -22.16
CA ALA A 294 -8.08 -9.18 -22.76
C ALA A 294 -7.94 -8.25 -23.97
N ALA A 295 -8.94 -8.21 -24.84
CA ALA A 295 -8.98 -7.29 -25.99
C ALA A 295 -9.09 -5.84 -25.50
N LEU A 296 -9.96 -5.57 -24.51
CA LEU A 296 -10.11 -4.24 -23.91
C LEU A 296 -8.79 -3.73 -23.33
N ARG A 297 -8.03 -4.56 -22.60
CA ARG A 297 -6.70 -4.16 -22.06
C ARG A 297 -5.70 -3.84 -23.18
N LYS A 298 -5.73 -4.59 -24.28
CA LYS A 298 -4.89 -4.30 -25.44
C LYS A 298 -5.27 -2.96 -26.07
N GLU A 299 -6.55 -2.66 -26.21
CA GLU A 299 -7.06 -1.40 -26.74
C GLU A 299 -6.66 -0.23 -25.82
N ILE A 300 -6.93 -0.31 -24.52
CA ILE A 300 -6.54 0.69 -23.52
C ILE A 300 -5.02 0.99 -23.55
N SER A 301 -4.19 -0.01 -23.83
CA SER A 301 -2.73 0.19 -23.87
C SER A 301 -2.25 1.15 -24.97
N THR A 302 -3.10 1.47 -25.95
CA THR A 302 -2.79 2.36 -27.08
C THR A 302 -3.36 3.77 -26.90
N PHE A 303 -4.23 4.01 -25.92
CA PHE A 303 -4.90 5.29 -25.73
C PHE A 303 -3.93 6.41 -25.34
N GLU A 304 -4.07 7.56 -25.97
CA GLU A 304 -3.27 8.76 -25.71
C GLU A 304 -4.10 9.92 -25.14
N HIS A 305 -5.43 9.90 -25.36
CA HIS A 305 -6.37 10.92 -24.94
C HIS A 305 -7.48 10.32 -24.07
N PHE A 306 -7.98 11.12 -23.15
CA PHE A 306 -9.01 10.71 -22.20
C PHE A 306 -10.33 10.37 -22.88
N GLU A 307 -10.69 11.10 -23.94
CA GLU A 307 -11.91 10.87 -24.73
C GLU A 307 -11.99 9.43 -25.26
N GLN A 308 -10.86 8.82 -25.65
CA GLN A 308 -10.82 7.43 -26.11
C GLN A 308 -11.24 6.45 -25.00
N LEU A 309 -10.88 6.77 -23.75
CA LEU A 309 -11.29 5.98 -22.60
C LEU A 309 -12.77 6.19 -22.26
N GLU A 310 -13.30 7.41 -22.41
CA GLU A 310 -14.73 7.71 -22.25
C GLU A 310 -15.59 6.95 -23.26
N GLU A 311 -15.21 6.97 -24.54
CA GLU A 311 -15.89 6.24 -25.62
C GLU A 311 -15.91 4.72 -25.31
N LEU A 312 -14.76 4.16 -24.90
CA LEU A 312 -14.67 2.75 -24.54
C LEU A 312 -15.55 2.44 -23.33
N ALA A 313 -15.52 3.26 -22.29
CA ALA A 313 -16.33 3.07 -21.09
C ALA A 313 -17.82 3.09 -21.40
N TYR A 314 -18.27 4.02 -22.24
CA TYR A 314 -19.66 4.09 -22.70
C TYR A 314 -20.07 2.84 -23.50
N LYS A 315 -19.21 2.39 -24.42
CA LYS A 315 -19.45 1.16 -25.20
C LYS A 315 -19.59 -0.07 -24.27
N ILE A 316 -18.68 -0.23 -23.31
CA ILE A 316 -18.73 -1.33 -22.35
C ILE A 316 -20.02 -1.28 -21.50
N ALA A 317 -20.40 -0.10 -21.02
CA ALA A 317 -21.62 0.10 -20.26
C ALA A 317 -22.85 -0.34 -21.05
N LYS A 318 -22.98 0.14 -22.30
CA LYS A 318 -24.09 -0.18 -23.18
C LYS A 318 -24.20 -1.67 -23.60
N GLU A 319 -23.06 -2.36 -23.74
CA GLU A 319 -23.05 -3.78 -24.11
C GLU A 319 -23.40 -4.71 -22.92
N ASN A 320 -23.47 -4.17 -21.71
CA ASN A 320 -23.72 -4.94 -20.48
C ASN A 320 -24.96 -4.47 -19.70
N GLU A 321 -25.79 -3.60 -20.31
CA GLU A 321 -27.15 -3.32 -19.88
C GLU A 321 -28.08 -4.49 -20.29
#